data_369909c590fafe66934155b22338b403
#
_entry.id   369909c590fafe66934155b22338b403
#
_cell.length_a   1.000
_cell.length_b   1.000
_cell.length_c   1.000
_cell.angle_alpha   90.00
_cell.angle_beta   90.00
_cell.angle_gamma   90.00
#
_symmetry.space_group_name_H-M   'P 1'
#
loop_
_entity.id
_entity.type
_entity.pdbx_description
1 polymer ?
#
loop_
_entity_poly.entity_id
_entity_poly.type
_entity_poly.pdbx_seq_one_letter_code
_entity_poly.pdbx_strand_id
1 'polypeptide(L)'
;MSQIYVSNLTFGYEGSFDNIFENVSFSLDTDWKLGFAGRNGKGKTTFLKLLLGEYSYQGSITTSTCFDYFPYSIRKENRSKPAVEFFEELKPGSEQWRVFCEMDKLGLEGDLLYRRFDTLSFGEQTKLLLAVLFSGENDFLLLDEPTNHLDQESREMVKTYLKEKKGFI
;
A
#
# COMPACT_ATOMS: atom_id res chain seq x y z
N MET A 1 -18.08 1.10 -11.03
CA MET A 1 -16.85 0.45 -11.44
C MET A 1 -15.94 1.50 -12.01
N SER A 2 -14.86 1.80 -11.34
CA SER A 2 -13.84 2.70 -11.85
C SER A 2 -12.74 1.88 -12.52
N GLN A 3 -12.10 2.46 -13.53
CA GLN A 3 -11.00 1.79 -14.23
C GLN A 3 -9.77 2.68 -14.23
N ILE A 4 -8.61 2.05 -14.21
CA ILE A 4 -7.31 2.67 -14.38
C ILE A 4 -6.86 2.34 -15.80
N TYR A 5 -6.71 3.34 -16.64
CA TYR A 5 -6.23 3.19 -18.02
C TYR A 5 -4.79 3.65 -18.11
N VAL A 6 -3.92 2.78 -18.57
CA VAL A 6 -2.53 3.07 -18.90
C VAL A 6 -2.40 3.02 -20.41
N SER A 7 -1.91 4.10 -21.03
CA SER A 7 -1.79 4.20 -22.49
C SER A 7 -0.40 4.68 -22.89
N ASN A 8 0.29 3.89 -23.69
CA ASN A 8 1.62 4.17 -24.27
C ASN A 8 2.65 4.59 -23.21
N LEU A 9 2.58 3.99 -22.01
CA LEU A 9 3.47 4.30 -20.90
C LEU A 9 4.91 3.94 -21.27
N THR A 10 5.77 4.95 -21.27
CA THR A 10 7.22 4.79 -21.44
C THR A 10 7.93 5.52 -20.32
N PHE A 11 8.82 4.83 -19.61
CA PHE A 11 9.58 5.38 -18.49
C PHE A 11 10.96 4.74 -18.37
N GLY A 12 11.96 5.59 -18.15
CA GLY A 12 13.33 5.25 -17.76
C GLY A 12 13.84 6.27 -16.74
N TYR A 13 14.71 5.84 -15.85
CA TYR A 13 15.33 6.78 -14.89
C TYR A 13 16.32 7.71 -15.58
N GLU A 14 16.43 8.95 -15.10
CA GLU A 14 17.44 9.89 -15.60
C GLU A 14 18.84 9.29 -15.49
N GLY A 15 19.59 9.35 -16.60
CA GLY A 15 20.93 8.76 -16.70
C GLY A 15 20.96 7.27 -16.99
N SER A 16 19.83 6.60 -17.14
CA SER A 16 19.75 5.22 -17.64
C SER A 16 19.59 5.22 -19.15
N PHE A 17 20.30 4.31 -19.83
CA PHE A 17 20.13 4.08 -21.26
C PHE A 17 18.91 3.18 -21.58
N ASP A 18 18.43 2.44 -20.59
CA ASP A 18 17.35 1.47 -20.75
C ASP A 18 16.03 2.00 -20.16
N ASN A 19 14.94 1.83 -20.90
CA ASN A 19 13.59 2.04 -20.37
C ASN A 19 13.17 0.86 -19.50
N ILE A 20 12.49 1.16 -18.39
CA ILE A 20 11.85 0.15 -17.53
C ILE A 20 10.51 -0.27 -18.15
N PHE A 21 9.78 0.71 -18.68
CA PHE A 21 8.55 0.50 -19.43
C PHE A 21 8.71 1.13 -20.82
N GLU A 22 8.26 0.42 -21.82
CA GLU A 22 8.34 0.89 -23.22
C GLU A 22 7.02 0.64 -23.94
N ASN A 23 6.30 1.73 -24.22
CA ASN A 23 5.02 1.74 -24.94
C ASN A 23 3.98 0.75 -24.39
N VAL A 24 3.83 0.69 -23.07
CA VAL A 24 2.94 -0.26 -22.39
C VAL A 24 1.53 0.32 -22.30
N SER A 25 0.52 -0.48 -22.68
CA SER A 25 -0.89 -0.09 -22.61
C SER A 25 -1.74 -1.23 -22.06
N PHE A 26 -2.56 -0.93 -21.04
CA PHE A 26 -3.51 -1.87 -20.43
C PHE A 26 -4.54 -1.13 -19.58
N SER A 27 -5.56 -1.85 -19.13
CA SER A 27 -6.54 -1.34 -18.17
C SER A 27 -6.69 -2.27 -16.98
N LEU A 28 -6.96 -1.68 -15.82
CA LEU A 28 -7.21 -2.39 -14.56
C LEU A 28 -8.58 -1.95 -14.03
N ASP A 29 -9.33 -2.90 -13.46
CA ASP A 29 -10.56 -2.58 -12.75
C ASP A 29 -10.25 -2.37 -11.27
N THR A 30 -10.79 -1.33 -10.66
CA THR A 30 -10.54 -0.99 -9.25
C THR A 30 -11.18 -1.95 -8.26
N ASP A 31 -12.08 -2.82 -8.69
CA ASP A 31 -12.64 -3.88 -7.86
C ASP A 31 -11.78 -5.16 -7.84
N TRP A 32 -10.72 -5.20 -8.64
CA TRP A 32 -9.85 -6.36 -8.71
C TRP A 32 -8.85 -6.41 -7.55
N LYS A 33 -8.47 -7.63 -7.25
CA LYS A 33 -7.30 -7.96 -6.45
C LYS A 33 -6.22 -8.45 -7.41
N LEU A 34 -5.18 -7.67 -7.54
CA LEU A 34 -4.13 -7.91 -8.52
C LEU A 34 -2.81 -8.32 -7.84
N GLY A 35 -2.13 -9.27 -8.43
CA GLY A 35 -0.77 -9.62 -8.04
C GLY A 35 0.22 -9.16 -9.11
N PHE A 36 1.06 -8.19 -8.78
CA PHE A 36 2.12 -7.72 -9.67
C PHE A 36 3.40 -8.50 -9.42
N ALA A 37 3.63 -9.57 -10.19
CA ALA A 37 4.76 -10.47 -10.01
C ALA A 37 5.91 -10.14 -10.97
N GLY A 38 7.13 -10.27 -10.47
CA GLY A 38 8.34 -10.05 -11.27
C GLY A 38 9.59 -10.14 -10.40
N ARG A 39 10.75 -10.34 -11.03
CA ARG A 39 12.05 -10.33 -10.33
C ARG A 39 12.31 -8.97 -9.69
N ASN A 40 13.09 -8.96 -8.60
CA ASN A 40 13.52 -7.71 -7.97
C ASN A 40 14.30 -6.84 -8.98
N GLY A 41 14.11 -5.52 -8.91
CA GLY A 41 14.69 -4.56 -9.85
C GLY A 41 14.02 -4.46 -11.22
N LYS A 42 12.88 -5.15 -11.45
CA LYS A 42 12.15 -5.11 -12.74
C LYS A 42 10.97 -4.13 -12.77
N GLY A 43 11.01 -3.08 -11.94
CA GLY A 43 10.09 -1.95 -12.05
C GLY A 43 8.79 -2.07 -11.25
N LYS A 44 8.61 -3.07 -10.35
CA LYS A 44 7.37 -3.19 -9.54
C LYS A 44 7.08 -1.91 -8.74
N THR A 45 7.98 -1.54 -7.85
CA THR A 45 7.90 -0.29 -7.07
C THR A 45 7.81 0.95 -7.96
N THR A 46 8.55 0.95 -9.08
CA THR A 46 8.53 2.04 -10.05
C THR A 46 7.14 2.24 -10.65
N PHE A 47 6.46 1.14 -11.02
CA PHE A 47 5.10 1.21 -11.54
C PHE A 47 4.12 1.78 -10.51
N LEU A 48 4.17 1.32 -9.25
CA LEU A 48 3.32 1.86 -8.19
C LEU A 48 3.56 3.37 -7.98
N LYS A 49 4.81 3.82 -8.05
CA LYS A 49 5.18 5.24 -7.94
C LYS A 49 4.74 6.07 -9.15
N LEU A 50 4.70 5.48 -10.35
CA LEU A 50 4.13 6.12 -11.52
C LEU A 50 2.62 6.34 -11.36
N LEU A 51 1.88 5.37 -10.80
CA LEU A 51 0.47 5.53 -10.46
C LEU A 51 0.23 6.67 -9.46
N LEU A 52 1.14 6.84 -8.49
CA LEU A 52 1.12 7.94 -7.51
C LEU A 52 1.49 9.30 -8.12
N GLY A 53 2.00 9.32 -9.35
CA GLY A 53 2.48 10.56 -9.99
C GLY A 53 3.81 11.08 -9.45
N GLU A 54 4.61 10.24 -8.76
CA GLU A 54 5.92 10.63 -8.22
C GLU A 54 6.99 10.83 -9.32
N TYR A 55 6.79 10.27 -10.50
CA TYR A 55 7.70 10.37 -11.62
C TYR A 55 7.02 10.92 -12.88
N SER A 56 7.73 11.72 -13.65
CA SER A 56 7.32 12.13 -14.99
C SER A 56 7.52 10.98 -15.98
N TYR A 57 6.56 10.75 -16.86
CA TYR A 57 6.58 9.67 -17.85
C TYR A 57 5.99 10.13 -19.19
N GLN A 58 6.23 9.36 -20.25
CA GLN A 58 5.57 9.54 -21.54
C GLN A 58 4.34 8.63 -21.61
N GLY A 59 3.29 9.09 -22.30
CA GLY A 59 2.00 8.41 -22.36
C GLY A 59 0.99 9.02 -21.39
N SER A 60 -0.01 8.25 -20.96
CA SER A 60 -1.02 8.71 -20.02
C SER A 60 -1.48 7.61 -19.06
N ILE A 61 -1.75 8.00 -17.82
CA ILE A 61 -2.46 7.20 -16.82
C ILE A 61 -3.72 7.98 -16.43
N THR A 62 -4.89 7.39 -16.70
CA THR A 62 -6.19 8.04 -16.43
C THR A 62 -6.99 7.19 -15.47
N THR A 63 -7.47 7.79 -14.38
CA THR A 63 -8.31 7.14 -13.39
C THR A 63 -9.21 8.15 -12.69
N SER A 64 -10.34 7.70 -12.16
CA SER A 64 -11.24 8.47 -11.30
C SER A 64 -11.11 8.09 -9.82
N THR A 65 -10.23 7.12 -9.49
CA THR A 65 -10.00 6.69 -8.11
C THR A 65 -8.74 7.34 -7.53
N CYS A 66 -8.73 7.53 -6.22
CA CYS A 66 -7.53 7.91 -5.50
C CYS A 66 -6.68 6.68 -5.20
N PHE A 67 -5.38 6.88 -5.11
CA PHE A 67 -4.45 5.85 -4.69
C PHE A 67 -3.99 6.09 -3.26
N ASP A 68 -3.81 5.01 -2.51
CA ASP A 68 -3.12 5.03 -1.24
C ASP A 68 -2.02 3.96 -1.26
N TYR A 69 -0.89 4.23 -0.62
CA TYR A 69 0.34 3.45 -0.80
C TYR A 69 0.86 2.88 0.52
N PHE A 70 1.22 1.63 0.48
CA PHE A 70 1.92 0.93 1.55
C PHE A 70 3.32 0.50 1.08
N PRO A 71 4.36 0.67 1.90
CA PRO A 71 4.34 1.02 3.33
C PRO A 71 4.24 2.53 3.59
N TYR A 72 3.47 2.92 4.59
CA TYR A 72 3.43 4.29 5.04
C TYR A 72 4.78 4.77 5.59
N SER A 73 5.17 5.99 5.22
CA SER A 73 6.35 6.64 5.76
C SER A 73 6.03 7.33 7.10
N ILE A 74 6.37 6.69 8.21
CA ILE A 74 6.12 7.25 9.53
C ILE A 74 7.18 8.31 9.85
N ARG A 75 6.71 9.55 10.13
CA ARG A 75 7.57 10.66 10.54
C ARG A 75 8.35 10.28 11.80
N LYS A 76 9.59 10.77 11.92
CA LYS A 76 10.47 10.45 13.07
C LYS A 76 9.82 10.80 14.41
N GLU A 77 9.12 11.93 14.48
CA GLU A 77 8.40 12.42 15.66
C GLU A 77 7.23 11.54 16.10
N ASN A 78 6.62 10.81 15.16
CA ASN A 78 5.49 9.92 15.44
C ASN A 78 5.93 8.51 15.88
N ARG A 79 7.17 8.12 15.63
CA ARG A 79 7.64 6.77 15.99
C ARG A 79 7.59 6.48 17.50
N SER A 80 7.80 7.50 18.32
CA SER A 80 7.73 7.37 19.79
C SER A 80 6.34 7.57 20.38
N LYS A 81 5.34 7.87 19.53
CA LYS A 81 3.95 8.05 19.93
C LYS A 81 3.12 6.79 19.70
N PRO A 82 2.01 6.62 20.41
CA PRO A 82 0.99 5.63 20.06
C PRO A 82 0.38 5.90 18.68
N ALA A 83 0.05 4.84 17.95
CA ALA A 83 -0.52 4.99 16.60
C ALA A 83 -1.87 5.71 16.62
N VAL A 84 -2.62 5.65 17.71
CA VAL A 84 -3.88 6.39 17.90
C VAL A 84 -3.72 7.92 17.77
N GLU A 85 -2.51 8.45 18.00
CA GLU A 85 -2.25 9.89 17.92
C GLU A 85 -1.93 10.35 16.47
N PHE A 86 -1.58 9.44 15.57
CA PHE A 86 -1.16 9.83 14.23
C PHE A 86 -1.81 9.03 13.07
N PHE A 87 -2.67 8.04 13.36
CA PHE A 87 -3.27 7.26 12.27
C PHE A 87 -4.15 8.10 11.33
N GLU A 88 -4.79 9.15 11.84
CA GLU A 88 -5.57 10.09 11.02
C GLU A 88 -4.71 10.91 10.06
N GLU A 89 -3.42 11.14 10.39
CA GLU A 89 -2.47 11.76 9.45
C GLU A 89 -2.14 10.82 8.28
N LEU A 90 -2.12 9.50 8.54
CA LEU A 90 -1.84 8.48 7.54
C LEU A 90 -3.08 8.21 6.65
N LYS A 91 -4.25 8.21 7.27
CA LYS A 91 -5.53 7.91 6.60
C LYS A 91 -6.61 8.90 7.05
N PRO A 92 -6.68 10.09 6.44
CA PRO A 92 -7.68 11.10 6.79
C PRO A 92 -9.10 10.57 6.62
N GLY A 93 -9.96 10.86 7.60
CA GLY A 93 -11.36 10.42 7.62
C GLY A 93 -11.57 8.96 8.04
N SER A 94 -10.52 8.26 8.42
CA SER A 94 -10.64 6.92 9.00
C SER A 94 -11.17 7.00 10.43
N GLU A 95 -12.21 6.22 10.72
CA GLU A 95 -12.78 6.13 12.06
C GLU A 95 -12.05 5.06 12.88
N GLN A 96 -11.71 5.36 14.13
CA GLN A 96 -10.93 4.48 15.00
C GLN A 96 -11.54 3.07 15.13
N TRP A 97 -12.87 2.94 15.19
CA TRP A 97 -13.53 1.64 15.29
C TRP A 97 -13.27 0.75 14.06
N ARG A 98 -13.11 1.36 12.86
CA ARG A 98 -12.76 0.63 11.63
C ARG A 98 -11.33 0.08 11.72
N VAL A 99 -10.40 0.87 12.25
CA VAL A 99 -9.03 0.41 12.50
C VAL A 99 -9.05 -0.80 13.43
N PHE A 100 -9.84 -0.78 14.52
CA PHE A 100 -9.99 -1.94 15.41
C PHE A 100 -10.56 -3.17 14.70
N CYS A 101 -11.57 -3.01 13.85
CA CYS A 101 -12.10 -4.12 13.08
C CYS A 101 -11.06 -4.76 12.15
N GLU A 102 -10.20 -3.95 11.55
CA GLU A 102 -9.13 -4.47 10.69
C GLU A 102 -7.96 -5.07 11.52
N MET A 103 -7.66 -4.51 12.70
CA MET A 103 -6.69 -5.07 13.64
C MET A 103 -7.11 -6.48 14.10
N ASP A 104 -8.38 -6.67 14.46
CA ASP A 104 -8.92 -7.98 14.87
C ASP A 104 -8.74 -9.03 13.78
N LYS A 105 -9.03 -8.70 12.52
CA LYS A 105 -8.82 -9.59 11.36
C LYS A 105 -7.34 -9.95 11.13
N LEU A 106 -6.41 -9.08 11.57
CA LEU A 106 -4.96 -9.28 11.50
C LEU A 106 -4.38 -9.91 12.77
N GLY A 107 -5.26 -10.33 13.72
CA GLY A 107 -4.87 -10.94 14.98
C GLY A 107 -4.07 -10.00 15.89
N LEU A 108 -4.35 -8.70 15.84
CA LEU A 108 -3.75 -7.71 16.72
C LEU A 108 -4.70 -7.39 17.88
N GLU A 109 -4.15 -7.34 19.08
CA GLU A 109 -4.88 -6.85 20.24
C GLU A 109 -5.11 -5.34 20.17
N GLY A 110 -6.29 -4.87 20.57
CA GLY A 110 -6.66 -3.46 20.44
C GLY A 110 -5.78 -2.49 21.24
N ASP A 111 -5.16 -2.96 22.32
CA ASP A 111 -4.23 -2.17 23.15
C ASP A 111 -2.98 -1.72 22.37
N LEU A 112 -2.58 -2.45 21.32
CA LEU A 112 -1.44 -2.10 20.48
C LEU A 112 -1.59 -0.72 19.81
N LEU A 113 -2.82 -0.26 19.57
CA LEU A 113 -3.08 1.07 19.02
C LEU A 113 -2.64 2.19 19.98
N TYR A 114 -2.64 1.92 21.29
CA TYR A 114 -2.28 2.87 22.36
C TYR A 114 -0.83 2.70 22.84
N ARG A 115 -0.11 1.69 22.36
CA ARG A 115 1.31 1.50 22.68
C ARG A 115 2.18 2.34 21.75
N ARG A 116 3.36 2.75 22.24
CA ARG A 116 4.34 3.46 21.40
C ARG A 116 4.70 2.61 20.18
N PHE A 117 4.61 3.20 19.01
CA PHE A 117 4.83 2.52 17.74
C PHE A 117 6.24 1.88 17.64
N ASP A 118 7.27 2.56 18.17
CA ASP A 118 8.66 2.08 18.18
C ASP A 118 8.90 0.88 19.12
N THR A 119 7.96 0.58 20.03
CA THR A 119 8.04 -0.59 20.92
C THR A 119 7.38 -1.83 20.34
N LEU A 120 6.64 -1.71 19.26
CA LEU A 120 6.00 -2.81 18.56
C LEU A 120 7.03 -3.61 17.76
N SER A 121 6.85 -4.91 17.67
CA SER A 121 7.62 -5.74 16.75
C SER A 121 7.39 -5.30 15.30
N PHE A 122 8.31 -5.62 14.41
CA PHE A 122 8.17 -5.26 12.99
C PHE A 122 6.89 -5.85 12.37
N GLY A 123 6.52 -7.07 12.76
CA GLY A 123 5.27 -7.70 12.33
C GLY A 123 4.02 -6.98 12.81
N GLU A 124 4.00 -6.55 14.09
CA GLU A 124 2.91 -5.77 14.66
C GLU A 124 2.81 -4.39 13.98
N GLN A 125 3.93 -3.70 13.77
CA GLN A 125 3.96 -2.43 13.03
C GLN A 125 3.38 -2.58 11.62
N THR A 126 3.81 -3.60 10.88
CA THR A 126 3.33 -3.87 9.52
C THR A 126 1.83 -4.15 9.50
N LYS A 127 1.35 -5.04 10.37
CA LYS A 127 -0.07 -5.39 10.48
C LYS A 127 -0.91 -4.19 10.91
N LEU A 128 -0.42 -3.38 11.85
CA LEU A 128 -1.12 -2.16 12.30
C LEU A 128 -1.25 -1.13 11.16
N LEU A 129 -0.18 -0.91 10.39
CA LEU A 129 -0.23 -0.01 9.24
C LEU A 129 -1.15 -0.53 8.13
N LEU A 130 -1.21 -1.85 7.92
CA LEU A 130 -2.20 -2.46 7.01
C LEU A 130 -3.63 -2.26 7.52
N ALA A 131 -3.87 -2.39 8.83
CA ALA A 131 -5.18 -2.13 9.43
C ALA A 131 -5.62 -0.68 9.19
N VAL A 132 -4.71 0.28 9.37
CA VAL A 132 -4.98 1.70 9.07
C VAL A 132 -5.25 1.91 7.57
N LEU A 133 -4.46 1.32 6.69
CA LEU A 133 -4.65 1.42 5.24
C LEU A 133 -6.04 0.93 4.81
N PHE A 134 -6.45 -0.25 5.28
CA PHE A 134 -7.72 -0.87 4.91
C PHE A 134 -8.94 -0.36 5.70
N SER A 135 -8.75 0.54 6.67
CA SER A 135 -9.86 1.17 7.40
C SER A 135 -10.57 2.27 6.61
N GLY A 136 -9.93 2.80 5.56
CA GLY A 136 -10.51 3.82 4.67
C GLY A 136 -11.44 3.24 3.62
N GLU A 137 -12.11 4.13 2.90
CA GLU A 137 -13.05 3.80 1.82
C GLU A 137 -12.62 4.44 0.50
N ASN A 138 -13.01 3.79 -0.59
CA ASN A 138 -12.95 4.33 -1.96
C ASN A 138 -11.55 4.57 -2.57
N ASP A 139 -10.49 4.07 -1.96
CA ASP A 139 -9.16 4.12 -2.55
C ASP A 139 -8.79 2.79 -3.21
N PHE A 140 -7.98 2.86 -4.26
CA PHE A 140 -7.31 1.69 -4.79
C PHE A 140 -5.92 1.60 -4.14
N LEU A 141 -5.66 0.49 -3.44
CA LEU A 141 -4.50 0.37 -2.58
C LEU A 141 -3.30 -0.19 -3.33
N LEU A 142 -2.16 0.47 -3.20
CA LEU A 142 -0.89 0.07 -3.79
C LEU A 142 -0.01 -0.55 -2.72
N LEU A 143 0.17 -1.88 -2.75
CA LEU A 143 0.89 -2.63 -1.73
C LEU A 143 2.27 -3.05 -2.25
N ASP A 144 3.32 -2.37 -1.81
CA ASP A 144 4.69 -2.73 -2.19
C ASP A 144 5.31 -3.67 -1.16
N GLU A 145 5.38 -4.94 -1.53
CA GLU A 145 6.00 -6.02 -0.75
C GLU A 145 5.52 -6.09 0.73
N PRO A 146 4.20 -6.13 1.00
CA PRO A 146 3.64 -6.00 2.35
C PRO A 146 4.00 -7.16 3.30
N THR A 147 4.60 -8.23 2.79
CA THR A 147 5.03 -9.40 3.58
C THR A 147 6.54 -9.49 3.76
N ASN A 148 7.30 -8.49 3.28
CA ASN A 148 8.75 -8.47 3.43
C ASN A 148 9.15 -8.37 4.90
N HIS A 149 10.22 -9.08 5.24
CA HIS A 149 10.78 -9.11 6.60
C HIS A 149 9.84 -9.61 7.71
N LEU A 150 8.66 -10.16 7.35
CA LEU A 150 7.77 -10.80 8.31
C LEU A 150 8.25 -12.22 8.61
N ASP A 151 8.08 -12.65 9.88
CA ASP A 151 8.17 -14.06 10.24
C ASP A 151 7.08 -14.88 9.53
N GLN A 152 7.19 -16.19 9.59
CA GLN A 152 6.29 -17.08 8.85
C GLN A 152 4.84 -16.93 9.30
N GLU A 153 4.57 -16.80 10.59
CA GLU A 153 3.24 -16.70 11.15
C GLU A 153 2.56 -15.38 10.71
N SER A 154 3.21 -14.25 10.92
CA SER A 154 2.74 -12.93 10.47
C SER A 154 2.51 -12.88 8.95
N ARG A 155 3.39 -13.53 8.18
CA ARG A 155 3.26 -13.61 6.71
C ARG A 155 2.00 -14.38 6.28
N GLU A 156 1.72 -15.54 6.88
CA GLU A 156 0.53 -16.31 6.55
C GLU A 156 -0.75 -15.60 7.00
N MET A 157 -0.72 -14.89 8.11
CA MET A 157 -1.83 -14.07 8.57
C MET A 157 -2.13 -12.93 7.60
N VAL A 158 -1.13 -12.17 7.18
CA VAL A 158 -1.29 -11.08 6.19
C VAL A 158 -1.76 -11.64 4.85
N LYS A 159 -1.24 -12.76 4.38
CA LYS A 159 -1.73 -13.42 3.16
C LYS A 159 -3.21 -13.80 3.26
N THR A 160 -3.63 -14.39 4.37
CA THR A 160 -5.02 -14.77 4.61
C THR A 160 -5.92 -13.55 4.62
N TYR A 161 -5.51 -12.51 5.34
CA TYR A 161 -6.20 -11.23 5.38
C TYR A 161 -6.37 -10.62 3.98
N LEU A 162 -5.31 -10.54 3.18
CA LEU A 162 -5.36 -9.99 1.83
C LEU A 162 -6.23 -10.81 0.87
N LYS A 163 -6.40 -12.13 1.10
CA LYS A 163 -7.31 -12.95 0.28
C LYS A 163 -8.77 -12.49 0.37
N GLU A 164 -9.17 -11.90 1.46
CA GLU A 164 -10.54 -11.42 1.70
C GLU A 164 -10.76 -9.98 1.21
N LYS A 165 -9.70 -9.26 0.89
CA LYS A 165 -9.75 -7.86 0.44
C LYS A 165 -9.87 -7.75 -1.08
N LYS A 166 -10.31 -6.56 -1.53
CA LYS A 166 -10.43 -6.16 -2.94
C LYS A 166 -9.88 -4.74 -3.11
N GLY A 167 -9.73 -4.31 -4.36
CA GLY A 167 -9.32 -2.95 -4.68
C GLY A 167 -7.86 -2.67 -4.38
N PHE A 168 -6.95 -3.59 -4.71
CA PHE A 168 -5.52 -3.39 -4.52
C PHE A 168 -4.65 -4.13 -5.54
N ILE A 169 -3.40 -3.69 -5.65
CA ILE A 169 -2.32 -4.30 -6.44
C ILE A 169 -1.06 -4.43 -5.59
#